data_403affbd8209aade2cc9ee66daf2cb75
#
_entry.id   403affbd8209aade2cc9ee66daf2cb75
#
_cell.length_a   1.000
_cell.length_b   1.000
_cell.length_c   1.000
_cell.angle_alpha   90.00
_cell.angle_beta   90.00
_cell.angle_gamma   90.00
#
_symmetry.space_group_name_H-M   'P 1'
#
loop_
_entity.id
_entity.type
_entity.pdbx_description
1 polymer ?
#
loop_
_entity_poly.entity_id
_entity_poly.type
_entity_poly.pdbx_seq_one_letter_code
_entity_poly.pdbx_strand_id
1 'polypeptide(L)'
;MKRILTIALAVSVLSSCTDRSCTINGDITGLEGEGWVYLKDASNGFEAIDSARYNNGTFTLEMEEVEFETFVTMECLPDNGERKGEVRRFILEPGTIAIEGDLKADRFSGASGTAMNDLFNSSRNRIREYYRNFPRNEARLKADSLTREIFGKDITPAFRLYYINNKMMDYPSALLVDELKKLPESYRNLKMAQQYESVLSNRAKTEPQVEGSDLVPYYIDFSINDLNGQPMNLKSVIENQANRYVLVDFWATWCGPCRD
;
A
#
# COMPACT_ATOMS: atom_id res chain seq x y z
N MET A 1 -13.59 -13.36 -72.27
CA MET A 1 -12.50 -13.65 -71.27
C MET A 1 -12.57 -12.59 -70.20
N LYS A 2 -13.19 -12.95 -69.01
CA LYS A 2 -13.29 -12.06 -67.85
C LYS A 2 -12.07 -12.32 -66.95
N ARG A 3 -11.24 -11.32 -66.76
CA ARG A 3 -10.10 -11.38 -65.80
C ARG A 3 -10.65 -11.06 -64.40
N ILE A 4 -10.58 -12.03 -63.51
CA ILE A 4 -10.87 -11.85 -62.08
C ILE A 4 -9.61 -11.30 -61.43
N LEU A 5 -9.67 -10.08 -60.93
CA LEU A 5 -8.60 -9.44 -60.17
C LEU A 5 -8.76 -9.84 -58.67
N THR A 6 -7.92 -10.72 -58.20
CA THR A 6 -7.90 -11.12 -56.81
C THR A 6 -7.10 -10.08 -56.02
N ILE A 7 -7.75 -9.25 -55.23
CA ILE A 7 -7.10 -8.31 -54.30
C ILE A 7 -6.75 -9.11 -53.03
N ALA A 8 -5.48 -9.40 -52.82
CA ALA A 8 -4.97 -9.94 -51.56
C ALA A 8 -4.92 -8.81 -50.51
N LEU A 9 -5.82 -8.85 -49.58
CA LEU A 9 -5.83 -7.95 -48.40
C LEU A 9 -4.74 -8.44 -47.43
N ALA A 10 -3.58 -7.79 -47.43
CA ALA A 10 -2.55 -8.03 -46.42
C ALA A 10 -3.01 -7.43 -45.10
N VAL A 11 -3.49 -8.26 -44.18
CA VAL A 11 -3.72 -7.89 -42.79
C VAL A 11 -2.36 -7.81 -42.11
N SER A 12 -1.79 -6.62 -42.01
CA SER A 12 -0.65 -6.35 -41.13
C SER A 12 -1.11 -6.43 -39.69
N VAL A 13 -0.83 -7.54 -39.02
CA VAL A 13 -0.91 -7.66 -37.58
C VAL A 13 0.18 -6.75 -37.00
N LEU A 14 -0.21 -5.53 -36.60
CA LEU A 14 0.65 -4.68 -35.78
C LEU A 14 0.71 -5.37 -34.40
N SER A 15 1.76 -6.17 -34.20
CA SER A 15 2.17 -6.56 -32.85
C SER A 15 2.59 -5.28 -32.15
N SER A 16 1.68 -4.71 -31.36
CA SER A 16 2.04 -3.68 -30.39
C SER A 16 2.94 -4.36 -29.35
N CYS A 17 4.26 -4.31 -29.56
CA CYS A 17 5.22 -4.50 -28.48
C CYS A 17 4.94 -3.34 -27.51
N THR A 18 4.21 -3.60 -26.46
CA THR A 18 4.14 -2.68 -25.32
C THR A 18 5.55 -2.61 -24.75
N ASP A 19 6.15 -1.44 -24.81
CA ASP A 19 7.44 -1.19 -24.17
C ASP A 19 7.30 -1.48 -22.68
N ARG A 20 8.09 -2.42 -22.19
CA ARG A 20 8.09 -2.85 -20.78
C ARG A 20 9.31 -2.33 -20.03
N SER A 21 10.09 -1.42 -20.64
CA SER A 21 11.20 -0.78 -19.95
C SER A 21 10.73 0.09 -18.78
N CYS A 22 11.59 0.23 -17.78
CA CYS A 22 11.34 1.09 -16.63
C CYS A 22 12.58 1.92 -16.33
N THR A 23 12.38 3.22 -16.15
CA THR A 23 13.41 4.14 -15.65
C THR A 23 12.94 4.73 -14.32
N ILE A 24 13.75 4.57 -13.27
CA ILE A 24 13.47 5.17 -11.95
C ILE A 24 14.45 6.31 -11.73
N ASN A 25 13.94 7.53 -11.64
CA ASN A 25 14.70 8.72 -11.31
C ASN A 25 14.44 9.15 -9.88
N GLY A 26 15.49 9.26 -9.09
CA GLY A 26 15.42 9.70 -7.70
C GLY A 26 16.03 11.07 -7.50
N ASP A 27 15.35 11.89 -6.67
CA ASP A 27 15.84 13.15 -6.12
C ASP A 27 15.43 13.23 -4.64
N ILE A 28 16.38 12.87 -3.75
CA ILE A 28 16.11 12.71 -2.32
C ILE A 28 16.93 13.72 -1.53
N THR A 29 16.28 14.77 -1.09
CA THR A 29 16.87 15.80 -0.22
C THR A 29 17.32 15.18 1.11
N GLY A 30 18.52 15.52 1.56
CA GLY A 30 19.10 15.02 2.81
C GLY A 30 19.87 13.71 2.67
N LEU A 31 19.89 13.10 1.49
CA LEU A 31 20.76 11.98 1.14
C LEU A 31 22.08 12.55 0.58
N GLU A 32 22.98 12.96 1.48
CA GLU A 32 24.25 13.62 1.14
C GLU A 32 25.34 12.60 0.78
N GLY A 33 26.31 13.02 -0.04
CA GLY A 33 27.46 12.21 -0.45
C GLY A 33 27.10 11.15 -1.51
N GLU A 34 27.90 10.08 -1.52
CA GLU A 34 27.76 8.96 -2.46
C GLU A 34 27.36 7.67 -1.75
N GLY A 35 26.74 6.76 -2.48
CA GLY A 35 26.36 5.45 -1.99
C GLY A 35 25.57 4.66 -3.01
N TRP A 36 24.87 3.65 -2.52
CA TRP A 36 24.06 2.74 -3.31
C TRP A 36 22.58 2.86 -2.98
N VAL A 37 21.76 2.76 -3.98
CA VAL A 37 20.32 2.53 -3.88
C VAL A 37 20.06 1.10 -4.30
N TYR A 38 19.39 0.31 -3.44
CA TYR A 38 18.97 -1.04 -3.73
C TYR A 38 17.46 -1.10 -3.87
N LEU A 39 17.00 -1.65 -5.00
CA LEU A 39 15.59 -1.97 -5.22
C LEU A 39 15.32 -3.39 -4.75
N LYS A 40 14.34 -3.58 -3.85
CA LYS A 40 14.03 -4.88 -3.25
C LYS A 40 12.58 -5.26 -3.47
N ASP A 41 12.32 -6.53 -3.83
CA ASP A 41 10.97 -7.06 -3.96
C ASP A 41 10.30 -7.20 -2.59
N ALA A 42 9.41 -6.27 -2.27
CA ALA A 42 8.67 -6.30 -1.01
C ALA A 42 7.54 -7.36 -0.99
N SER A 43 7.15 -7.88 -2.14
CA SER A 43 6.11 -8.91 -2.26
C SER A 43 6.64 -10.33 -2.03
N ASN A 44 7.94 -10.54 -2.20
CA ASN A 44 8.55 -11.88 -2.17
C ASN A 44 9.81 -11.99 -1.31
N GLY A 45 9.85 -11.34 -0.15
CA GLY A 45 10.89 -11.57 0.86
C GLY A 45 12.04 -10.59 0.86
N PHE A 46 11.91 -9.45 0.20
CA PHE A 46 12.88 -8.35 0.15
C PHE A 46 14.22 -8.72 -0.50
N GLU A 47 14.20 -9.64 -1.46
CA GLU A 47 15.36 -9.90 -2.30
C GLU A 47 15.68 -8.70 -3.17
N ALA A 48 16.98 -8.40 -3.35
CA ALA A 48 17.39 -7.31 -4.22
C ALA A 48 17.11 -7.66 -5.68
N ILE A 49 16.42 -6.75 -6.38
CA ILE A 49 16.13 -6.86 -7.82
C ILE A 49 17.22 -6.17 -8.61
N ASP A 50 17.58 -4.94 -8.20
CA ASP A 50 18.54 -4.11 -8.91
C ASP A 50 19.15 -3.06 -7.98
N SER A 51 20.17 -2.32 -8.46
CA SER A 51 20.83 -1.27 -7.70
C SER A 51 21.44 -0.20 -8.61
N ALA A 52 21.56 1.02 -8.08
CA ALA A 52 22.24 2.12 -8.75
C ALA A 52 23.10 2.92 -7.78
N ARG A 53 24.11 3.61 -8.30
CA ARG A 53 24.85 4.62 -7.53
C ARG A 53 24.02 5.88 -7.40
N TYR A 54 24.06 6.50 -6.25
CA TYR A 54 23.56 7.86 -6.08
C TYR A 54 24.69 8.83 -5.75
N ASN A 55 24.47 10.09 -6.09
CA ASN A 55 25.34 11.21 -5.71
C ASN A 55 24.46 12.38 -5.23
N ASN A 56 24.63 12.77 -3.96
CA ASN A 56 23.84 13.84 -3.31
C ASN A 56 22.33 13.71 -3.54
N GLY A 57 21.79 12.50 -3.34
CA GLY A 57 20.38 12.19 -3.45
C GLY A 57 19.85 11.91 -4.84
N THR A 58 20.64 12.19 -5.89
CA THR A 58 20.21 11.92 -7.25
C THR A 58 20.73 10.57 -7.75
N PHE A 59 19.87 9.82 -8.46
CA PHE A 59 20.21 8.54 -9.11
C PHE A 59 19.26 8.25 -10.24
N THR A 60 19.70 7.39 -11.14
CA THR A 60 18.86 6.79 -12.17
C THR A 60 19.10 5.28 -12.16
N LEU A 61 18.02 4.50 -12.20
CA LEU A 61 18.04 3.06 -12.36
C LEU A 61 17.24 2.73 -13.61
N GLU A 62 17.83 1.98 -14.53
CA GLU A 62 17.25 1.63 -15.83
C GLU A 62 17.10 0.12 -15.93
N MET A 63 15.88 -0.34 -16.24
CA MET A 63 15.56 -1.74 -16.48
C MET A 63 15.05 -1.88 -17.92
N GLU A 64 15.69 -2.76 -18.70
CA GLU A 64 15.29 -3.01 -20.10
C GLU A 64 13.89 -3.61 -20.18
N GLU A 65 13.52 -4.45 -19.19
CA GLU A 65 12.21 -5.07 -19.12
C GLU A 65 11.77 -5.30 -17.67
N VAL A 66 10.54 -4.91 -17.36
CA VAL A 66 9.83 -5.33 -16.15
C VAL A 66 9.10 -6.64 -16.45
N GLU A 67 9.76 -7.77 -16.22
CA GLU A 67 9.18 -9.09 -16.47
C GLU A 67 7.93 -9.35 -15.64
N PHE A 68 7.98 -8.91 -14.37
CA PHE A 68 6.90 -9.09 -13.41
C PHE A 68 6.68 -7.81 -12.61
N GLU A 69 5.49 -7.21 -12.79
CA GLU A 69 5.10 -6.05 -11.98
C GLU A 69 4.95 -6.45 -10.53
N THR A 70 5.57 -5.71 -9.63
CA THR A 70 5.51 -6.01 -8.19
C THR A 70 5.55 -4.70 -7.39
N PHE A 71 5.35 -4.78 -6.10
CA PHE A 71 5.68 -3.63 -5.28
C PHE A 71 7.02 -3.82 -4.56
N VAL A 72 7.77 -2.76 -4.56
CA VAL A 72 9.17 -2.73 -4.16
C VAL A 72 9.40 -1.76 -3.01
N THR A 73 10.47 -1.99 -2.27
CA THR A 73 11.06 -0.98 -1.40
C THR A 73 12.43 -0.59 -1.94
N MET A 74 12.84 0.61 -1.63
CA MET A 74 14.16 1.11 -1.96
C MET A 74 14.95 1.37 -0.67
N GLU A 75 16.15 0.86 -0.57
CA GLU A 75 17.07 1.09 0.55
C GLU A 75 18.25 1.92 0.08
N CYS A 76 18.56 3.00 0.79
CA CYS A 76 19.74 3.83 0.53
C CYS A 76 20.85 3.47 1.50
N LEU A 77 22.01 3.09 0.99
CA LEU A 77 23.20 2.73 1.76
C LEU A 77 24.35 3.67 1.39
N PRO A 78 24.65 4.68 2.20
CA PRO A 78 25.81 5.55 2.03
C PRO A 78 27.15 4.78 2.15
N ASP A 79 28.16 5.23 1.42
CA ASP A 79 29.49 4.63 1.45
C ASP A 79 30.17 4.74 2.83
N ASN A 80 29.75 5.67 3.68
CA ASN A 80 30.21 5.80 5.07
C ASN A 80 29.64 4.73 6.03
N GLY A 81 28.76 3.84 5.54
CA GLY A 81 28.18 2.74 6.30
C GLY A 81 27.03 3.11 7.24
N GLU A 82 26.64 4.38 7.32
CA GLU A 82 25.46 4.80 8.07
C GLU A 82 24.19 4.45 7.28
N ARG A 83 23.34 3.56 7.81
CA ARG A 83 22.04 3.29 7.19
C ARG A 83 21.17 4.54 7.29
N LYS A 84 20.90 5.16 6.17
CA LYS A 84 19.94 6.27 6.07
C LYS A 84 18.66 5.78 5.42
N GLY A 85 17.75 5.32 6.27
CA GLY A 85 16.34 5.19 5.96
C GLY A 85 15.94 4.23 4.84
N GLU A 86 14.84 3.55 5.06
CA GLU A 86 14.13 2.78 4.04
C GLU A 86 13.23 3.72 3.25
N VAL A 87 13.40 3.79 1.95
CA VAL A 87 12.48 4.49 1.06
C VAL A 87 11.22 3.66 0.90
N ARG A 88 10.10 4.33 0.97
CA ARG A 88 8.76 3.74 0.98
C ARG A 88 8.50 2.87 -0.24
N ARG A 89 7.58 1.92 -0.03
CA ARG A 89 7.08 1.01 -1.05
C ARG A 89 6.35 1.74 -2.17
N PHE A 90 6.58 1.29 -3.38
CA PHE A 90 5.91 1.76 -4.59
C PHE A 90 5.71 0.60 -5.59
N ILE A 91 5.00 0.84 -6.66
CA ILE A 91 4.74 -0.16 -7.70
C ILE A 91 5.86 -0.06 -8.74
N LEU A 92 6.55 -1.18 -8.97
CA LEU A 92 7.44 -1.35 -10.11
C LEU A 92 6.59 -1.75 -11.32
N GLU A 93 6.43 -0.84 -12.24
CA GLU A 93 5.65 -0.98 -13.47
C GLU A 93 6.39 -0.32 -14.64
N PRO A 94 6.13 -0.70 -15.90
CA PRO A 94 6.76 -0.06 -17.05
C PRO A 94 6.53 1.44 -17.11
N GLY A 95 7.54 2.18 -17.60
CA GLY A 95 7.50 3.63 -17.77
C GLY A 95 8.55 4.37 -16.95
N THR A 96 8.36 5.67 -16.78
CA THR A 96 9.28 6.51 -16.00
C THR A 96 8.70 6.80 -14.63
N ILE A 97 9.36 6.32 -13.59
CA ILE A 97 9.00 6.52 -12.19
C ILE A 97 9.89 7.60 -11.60
N ALA A 98 9.28 8.64 -11.04
CA ALA A 98 9.97 9.67 -10.28
C ALA A 98 9.82 9.40 -8.78
N ILE A 99 10.93 9.45 -8.03
CA ILE A 99 10.97 9.32 -6.58
C ILE A 99 11.53 10.59 -5.98
N GLU A 100 10.68 11.31 -5.28
CA GLU A 100 11.05 12.54 -4.59
C GLU A 100 10.85 12.39 -3.09
N GLY A 101 11.73 12.96 -2.29
CA GLY A 101 11.62 12.89 -0.85
C GLY A 101 12.54 13.84 -0.10
N ASP A 102 12.29 13.96 1.19
CA ASP A 102 13.15 14.68 2.13
C ASP A 102 13.33 13.80 3.37
N LEU A 103 14.54 13.25 3.53
CA LEU A 103 14.89 12.40 4.67
C LEU A 103 14.86 13.16 6.00
N LYS A 104 15.21 14.46 6.00
CA LYS A 104 15.25 15.29 7.22
C LYS A 104 13.84 15.61 7.73
N ALA A 105 12.90 15.76 6.81
CA ALA A 105 11.51 16.07 7.15
C ALA A 105 10.62 14.81 7.30
N ASP A 106 11.19 13.61 7.13
CA ASP A 106 10.45 12.33 7.05
C ASP A 106 9.27 12.42 6.04
N ARG A 107 9.49 13.19 4.97
CA ARG A 107 8.50 13.46 3.95
C ARG A 107 8.91 12.78 2.65
N PHE A 108 8.25 11.69 2.34
CA PHE A 108 8.24 11.14 1.00
C PHE A 108 6.94 11.53 0.30
N SER A 109 7.06 12.15 -0.87
CA SER A 109 5.92 12.40 -1.75
C SER A 109 5.34 11.08 -2.29
N GLY A 110 6.14 10.04 -2.37
CA GLY A 110 5.85 8.76 -2.99
C GLY A 110 6.44 8.67 -4.40
N ALA A 111 6.30 7.52 -5.03
CA ALA A 111 6.62 7.37 -6.44
C ALA A 111 5.50 7.95 -7.30
N SER A 112 5.84 8.53 -8.47
CA SER A 112 4.89 9.14 -9.40
C SER A 112 5.33 8.96 -10.85
N GLY A 113 4.49 9.35 -11.82
CA GLY A 113 4.80 9.33 -13.24
C GLY A 113 4.33 8.06 -13.96
N THR A 114 3.77 7.11 -13.26
CA THR A 114 3.15 5.91 -13.82
C THR A 114 1.73 5.71 -13.28
N ALA A 115 0.90 5.00 -14.04
CA ALA A 115 -0.54 4.97 -13.80
C ALA A 115 -0.93 4.47 -12.41
N MET A 116 -0.31 3.40 -11.92
CA MET A 116 -0.66 2.83 -10.62
C MET A 116 -0.07 3.62 -9.46
N ASN A 117 1.14 4.15 -9.60
CA ASN A 117 1.74 5.02 -8.59
C ASN A 117 0.94 6.34 -8.44
N ASP A 118 0.52 6.94 -9.55
CA ASP A 118 -0.31 8.17 -9.53
C ASP A 118 -1.70 7.89 -8.97
N LEU A 119 -2.32 6.75 -9.30
CA LEU A 119 -3.59 6.34 -8.71
C LEU A 119 -3.47 6.17 -7.19
N PHE A 120 -2.38 5.55 -6.70
CA PHE A 120 -2.13 5.39 -5.28
C PHE A 120 -2.00 6.75 -4.57
N ASN A 121 -1.19 7.67 -5.12
CA ASN A 121 -0.98 8.99 -4.56
C ASN A 121 -2.28 9.81 -4.52
N SER A 122 -3.04 9.82 -5.61
CA SER A 122 -4.32 10.53 -5.66
C SER A 122 -5.31 9.98 -4.63
N SER A 123 -5.38 8.66 -4.46
CA SER A 123 -6.24 8.02 -3.46
C SER A 123 -5.85 8.42 -2.03
N ARG A 124 -4.55 8.41 -1.71
CA ARG A 124 -4.04 8.83 -0.40
C ARG A 124 -4.36 10.29 -0.11
N ASN A 125 -4.18 11.17 -1.09
CA ASN A 125 -4.46 12.59 -0.92
C ASN A 125 -5.95 12.83 -0.66
N ARG A 126 -6.85 12.18 -1.43
CA ARG A 126 -8.31 12.25 -1.19
C ARG A 126 -8.69 11.74 0.21
N ILE A 127 -8.10 10.63 0.67
CA ILE A 127 -8.35 10.12 2.03
C ILE A 127 -7.89 11.14 3.09
N ARG A 128 -6.70 11.74 2.92
CA ARG A 128 -6.21 12.78 3.85
C ARG A 128 -7.15 14.00 3.88
N GLU A 129 -7.67 14.42 2.73
CA GLU A 129 -8.65 15.51 2.64
C GLU A 129 -9.95 15.17 3.35
N TYR A 130 -10.44 13.94 3.25
CA TYR A 130 -11.63 13.52 4.00
C TYR A 130 -11.41 13.65 5.50
N TYR A 131 -10.30 13.14 6.05
CA TYR A 131 -10.00 13.24 7.48
C TYR A 131 -9.67 14.67 7.95
N ARG A 132 -9.31 15.57 7.04
CA ARG A 132 -9.09 16.99 7.37
C ARG A 132 -10.41 17.79 7.40
N ASN A 133 -11.34 17.47 6.50
CA ASN A 133 -12.49 18.32 6.20
C ASN A 133 -13.80 17.79 6.79
N PHE A 134 -13.85 16.56 7.23
CA PHE A 134 -15.08 15.92 7.73
C PHE A 134 -14.89 15.34 9.13
N PRO A 135 -15.98 15.22 9.92
CA PRO A 135 -15.97 14.44 11.15
C PRO A 135 -15.50 13.01 10.88
N ARG A 136 -14.82 12.40 11.85
CA ARG A 136 -14.09 11.12 11.66
C ARG A 136 -14.95 9.99 11.08
N ASN A 137 -16.18 9.85 11.55
CA ASN A 137 -17.10 8.82 11.04
C ASN A 137 -17.45 9.04 9.57
N GLU A 138 -17.76 10.28 9.19
CA GLU A 138 -18.05 10.65 7.81
C GLU A 138 -16.83 10.49 6.90
N ALA A 139 -15.66 10.94 7.37
CA ALA A 139 -14.39 10.77 6.67
C ALA A 139 -14.10 9.29 6.37
N ARG A 140 -14.36 8.41 7.34
CA ARG A 140 -14.20 6.97 7.20
C ARG A 140 -15.14 6.41 6.12
N LEU A 141 -16.43 6.74 6.16
CA LEU A 141 -17.40 6.30 5.15
C LEU A 141 -16.96 6.72 3.73
N LYS A 142 -16.48 7.96 3.58
CA LYS A 142 -15.94 8.45 2.32
C LYS A 142 -14.67 7.69 1.88
N ALA A 143 -13.78 7.38 2.81
CA ALA A 143 -12.57 6.60 2.54
C ALA A 143 -12.88 5.16 2.12
N ASP A 144 -13.87 4.53 2.76
CA ASP A 144 -14.33 3.17 2.41
C ASP A 144 -15.02 3.16 1.04
N SER A 145 -15.85 4.17 0.75
CA SER A 145 -16.46 4.33 -0.59
C SER A 145 -15.40 4.49 -1.67
N LEU A 146 -14.38 5.32 -1.43
CA LEU A 146 -13.25 5.47 -2.36
C LEU A 146 -12.46 4.16 -2.52
N THR A 147 -12.28 3.40 -1.46
CA THR A 147 -11.59 2.10 -1.51
C THR A 147 -12.34 1.12 -2.41
N ARG A 148 -13.67 1.05 -2.31
CA ARG A 148 -14.52 0.25 -3.22
C ARG A 148 -14.42 0.72 -4.66
N GLU A 149 -14.45 2.04 -4.89
CA GLU A 149 -14.27 2.65 -6.22
C GLU A 149 -12.95 2.19 -6.85
N ILE A 150 -11.85 2.22 -6.09
CA ILE A 150 -10.52 1.84 -6.59
C ILE A 150 -10.44 0.35 -6.90
N PHE A 151 -10.95 -0.54 -6.03
CA PHE A 151 -10.99 -1.97 -6.33
C PHE A 151 -11.88 -2.33 -7.52
N GLY A 152 -12.85 -1.47 -7.85
CA GLY A 152 -13.70 -1.61 -9.03
C GLY A 152 -13.08 -1.12 -10.35
N LYS A 153 -11.92 -0.46 -10.31
CA LYS A 153 -11.20 -0.02 -11.51
C LYS A 153 -10.40 -1.16 -12.13
N ASP A 154 -9.99 -0.93 -13.38
CA ASP A 154 -8.98 -1.77 -14.05
C ASP A 154 -7.60 -1.42 -13.46
N ILE A 155 -7.21 -2.21 -12.46
CA ILE A 155 -5.94 -2.06 -11.73
C ILE A 155 -5.08 -3.30 -11.91
N THR A 156 -3.77 -3.11 -11.99
CA THR A 156 -2.84 -4.23 -12.15
C THR A 156 -2.86 -5.15 -10.91
N PRO A 157 -2.54 -6.44 -11.07
CA PRO A 157 -2.45 -7.36 -9.93
C PRO A 157 -1.45 -6.90 -8.86
N ALA A 158 -0.32 -6.31 -9.26
CA ALA A 158 0.66 -5.73 -8.35
C ALA A 158 0.05 -4.60 -7.51
N PHE A 159 -0.67 -3.68 -8.16
CA PHE A 159 -1.37 -2.61 -7.44
C PHE A 159 -2.44 -3.18 -6.50
N ARG A 160 -3.24 -4.15 -6.94
CA ARG A 160 -4.28 -4.77 -6.09
C ARG A 160 -3.67 -5.35 -4.82
N LEU A 161 -2.58 -6.12 -4.94
CA LEU A 161 -1.88 -6.70 -3.78
C LEU A 161 -1.31 -5.60 -2.86
N TYR A 162 -0.69 -4.57 -3.44
CA TYR A 162 -0.18 -3.44 -2.68
C TYR A 162 -1.28 -2.65 -1.97
N TYR A 163 -2.42 -2.44 -2.65
CA TYR A 163 -3.55 -1.72 -2.07
C TYR A 163 -4.22 -2.51 -0.94
N ILE A 164 -4.33 -3.85 -1.08
CA ILE A 164 -4.76 -4.75 0.00
C ILE A 164 -3.87 -4.56 1.22
N ASN A 165 -2.53 -4.59 1.05
CA ASN A 165 -1.59 -4.35 2.15
C ASN A 165 -1.88 -3.04 2.90
N ASN A 166 -2.13 -1.96 2.16
CA ASN A 166 -2.40 -0.64 2.74
C ASN A 166 -3.76 -0.55 3.44
N LYS A 167 -4.68 -1.49 3.15
CA LYS A 167 -6.04 -1.52 3.69
C LYS A 167 -6.26 -2.58 4.78
N MET A 168 -5.25 -3.38 5.09
CA MET A 168 -5.37 -4.48 6.06
C MET A 168 -5.84 -4.03 7.45
N MET A 169 -5.56 -2.79 7.86
CA MET A 169 -5.85 -2.32 9.22
C MET A 169 -7.19 -1.59 9.33
N ASP A 170 -7.71 -1.06 8.23
CA ASP A 170 -8.84 -0.13 8.26
C ASP A 170 -10.01 -0.53 7.34
N TYR A 171 -9.92 -1.69 6.68
CA TYR A 171 -10.96 -2.19 5.78
C TYR A 171 -11.39 -3.61 6.16
N PRO A 172 -12.67 -4.02 5.90
CA PRO A 172 -13.19 -5.33 6.30
C PRO A 172 -12.38 -6.48 5.73
N SER A 173 -11.96 -7.39 6.60
CA SER A 173 -11.08 -8.51 6.21
C SER A 173 -11.73 -9.44 5.19
N ALA A 174 -13.03 -9.70 5.30
CA ALA A 174 -13.76 -10.54 4.35
C ALA A 174 -13.72 -9.95 2.92
N LEU A 175 -13.86 -8.63 2.78
CA LEU A 175 -13.80 -7.94 1.48
C LEU A 175 -12.37 -7.98 0.90
N LEU A 176 -11.33 -7.86 1.74
CA LEU A 176 -9.94 -7.99 1.29
C LEU A 176 -9.60 -9.41 0.85
N VAL A 177 -10.14 -10.44 1.53
CA VAL A 177 -10.01 -11.85 1.08
C VAL A 177 -10.64 -12.03 -0.30
N ASP A 178 -11.79 -11.42 -0.56
CA ASP A 178 -12.42 -11.50 -1.88
C ASP A 178 -11.61 -10.76 -2.96
N GLU A 179 -10.93 -9.67 -2.61
CA GLU A 179 -9.98 -9.02 -3.52
C GLU A 179 -8.72 -9.85 -3.79
N LEU A 180 -8.20 -10.59 -2.78
CA LEU A 180 -7.09 -11.55 -2.99
C LEU A 180 -7.46 -12.66 -3.97
N LYS A 181 -8.69 -13.18 -3.91
CA LYS A 181 -9.16 -14.25 -4.83
C LYS A 181 -9.22 -13.80 -6.29
N LYS A 182 -9.33 -12.51 -6.56
CA LYS A 182 -9.31 -11.94 -7.92
C LYS A 182 -7.91 -11.88 -8.54
N LEU A 183 -6.85 -12.07 -7.74
CA LEU A 183 -5.49 -12.09 -8.24
C LEU A 183 -5.24 -13.32 -9.12
N PRO A 184 -4.44 -13.20 -10.21
CA PRO A 184 -3.92 -14.32 -10.96
C PRO A 184 -3.13 -15.28 -10.06
N GLU A 185 -3.01 -16.53 -10.46
CA GLU A 185 -2.31 -17.56 -9.69
C GLU A 185 -0.85 -17.18 -9.38
N SER A 186 -0.16 -16.57 -10.35
CA SER A 186 1.21 -16.08 -10.18
C SER A 186 1.36 -15.11 -8.99
N TYR A 187 0.36 -14.26 -8.76
CA TYR A 187 0.36 -13.34 -7.62
C TYR A 187 -0.14 -13.98 -6.33
N ARG A 188 -1.10 -14.90 -6.40
CA ARG A 188 -1.57 -15.63 -5.20
C ARG A 188 -0.50 -16.52 -4.60
N ASN A 189 0.45 -16.99 -5.41
CA ASN A 189 1.57 -17.82 -4.98
C ASN A 189 2.73 -17.01 -4.34
N LEU A 190 2.71 -15.68 -4.38
CA LEU A 190 3.69 -14.87 -3.68
C LEU A 190 3.58 -15.06 -2.15
N LYS A 191 4.72 -15.13 -1.48
CA LYS A 191 4.79 -15.32 -0.01
C LYS A 191 3.89 -14.33 0.73
N MET A 192 3.88 -13.09 0.29
CA MET A 192 3.07 -12.03 0.90
C MET A 192 1.57 -12.25 0.70
N ALA A 193 1.12 -12.64 -0.50
CA ALA A 193 -0.29 -12.91 -0.75
C ALA A 193 -0.81 -14.06 0.13
N GLN A 194 -0.03 -15.13 0.28
CA GLN A 194 -0.34 -16.24 1.16
C GLN A 194 -0.42 -15.84 2.64
N GLN A 195 0.52 -14.98 3.08
CA GLN A 195 0.47 -14.44 4.44
C GLN A 195 -0.77 -13.59 4.68
N TYR A 196 -1.13 -12.73 3.71
CA TYR A 196 -2.33 -11.89 3.81
C TYR A 196 -3.60 -12.74 3.82
N GLU A 197 -3.70 -13.74 2.96
CA GLU A 197 -4.84 -14.64 2.93
C GLU A 197 -5.02 -15.36 4.28
N SER A 198 -3.94 -15.86 4.87
CA SER A 198 -3.96 -16.50 6.19
C SER A 198 -4.42 -15.55 7.29
N VAL A 199 -3.81 -14.37 7.37
CA VAL A 199 -4.14 -13.37 8.41
C VAL A 199 -5.56 -12.85 8.25
N LEU A 200 -5.95 -12.45 7.05
CA LEU A 200 -7.26 -11.86 6.77
C LEU A 200 -8.38 -12.88 6.92
N SER A 201 -8.19 -14.13 6.47
CA SER A 201 -9.18 -15.20 6.63
C SER A 201 -9.44 -15.55 8.09
N ASN A 202 -8.39 -15.53 8.94
CA ASN A 202 -8.55 -15.75 10.37
C ASN A 202 -9.25 -14.57 11.04
N ARG A 203 -8.87 -13.34 10.70
CA ARG A 203 -9.50 -12.15 11.26
C ARG A 203 -10.96 -12.01 10.84
N ALA A 204 -11.31 -12.34 9.60
CA ALA A 204 -12.69 -12.29 9.10
C ALA A 204 -13.65 -13.17 9.88
N LYS A 205 -13.16 -14.27 10.52
CA LYS A 205 -13.98 -15.15 11.35
C LYS A 205 -14.37 -14.53 12.70
N THR A 206 -13.56 -13.61 13.21
CA THR A 206 -13.71 -13.03 14.55
C THR A 206 -13.98 -11.51 14.49
N GLU A 207 -13.87 -10.91 13.30
CA GLU A 207 -14.09 -9.49 13.10
C GLU A 207 -15.56 -9.14 13.36
N PRO A 208 -15.85 -8.23 14.32
CA PRO A 208 -17.21 -7.87 14.63
C PRO A 208 -17.89 -7.19 13.44
N GLN A 209 -19.12 -7.56 13.17
CA GLN A 209 -19.95 -6.95 12.14
C GLN A 209 -20.67 -5.73 12.72
N VAL A 210 -20.68 -4.61 11.98
CA VAL A 210 -21.55 -3.48 12.27
C VAL A 210 -22.91 -3.76 11.62
N GLU A 211 -23.98 -3.83 12.39
CA GLU A 211 -25.31 -4.12 11.90
C GLU A 211 -25.70 -3.10 10.78
N GLY A 212 -26.11 -3.63 9.65
CA GLY A 212 -26.47 -2.82 8.48
C GLY A 212 -25.30 -2.15 7.73
N SER A 213 -24.06 -2.53 8.01
CA SER A 213 -22.86 -1.97 7.38
C SER A 213 -21.81 -3.05 7.16
N ASP A 214 -21.07 -2.96 6.04
CA ASP A 214 -19.87 -3.77 5.80
C ASP A 214 -18.62 -3.21 6.50
N LEU A 215 -18.77 -2.18 7.33
CA LEU A 215 -17.67 -1.52 7.98
C LEU A 215 -17.19 -2.29 9.22
N VAL A 216 -15.89 -2.36 9.43
CA VAL A 216 -15.33 -2.77 10.71
C VAL A 216 -15.63 -1.67 11.75
N PRO A 217 -16.10 -2.01 12.95
CA PRO A 217 -16.27 -1.02 13.99
C PRO A 217 -14.96 -0.29 14.25
N TYR A 218 -15.06 0.99 14.54
CA TYR A 218 -13.92 1.84 14.87
C TYR A 218 -13.15 1.33 16.10
N TYR A 219 -13.83 0.65 16.99
CA TYR A 219 -13.30 -0.02 18.17
C TYR A 219 -14.16 -1.26 18.46
N ILE A 220 -13.57 -2.22 19.16
CA ILE A 220 -14.31 -3.36 19.71
C ILE A 220 -14.75 -2.94 21.10
N ASP A 221 -16.07 -2.92 21.33
CA ASP A 221 -16.59 -2.64 22.67
C ASP A 221 -16.30 -3.83 23.59
N PHE A 222 -15.91 -3.52 24.80
CA PHE A 222 -15.74 -4.50 25.87
C PHE A 222 -16.18 -3.89 27.20
N SER A 223 -16.58 -4.75 28.13
CA SER A 223 -16.99 -4.35 29.48
C SER A 223 -15.96 -4.82 30.49
N ILE A 224 -15.61 -3.94 31.41
CA ILE A 224 -14.77 -4.21 32.60
C ILE A 224 -15.42 -3.60 33.83
N ASN A 225 -14.98 -3.99 34.99
CA ASN A 225 -15.36 -3.28 36.23
C ASN A 225 -14.33 -2.16 36.47
N ASP A 226 -14.85 -1.02 36.93
CA ASP A 226 -13.98 0.07 37.43
C ASP A 226 -13.35 -0.33 38.80
N LEU A 227 -12.52 0.58 39.34
CA LEU A 227 -11.84 0.33 40.63
C LEU A 227 -12.82 0.18 41.83
N ASN A 228 -14.10 0.56 41.67
CA ASN A 228 -15.16 0.41 42.67
C ASN A 228 -16.02 -0.83 42.39
N GLY A 229 -15.64 -1.65 41.39
CA GLY A 229 -16.40 -2.85 41.01
C GLY A 229 -17.66 -2.57 40.19
N GLN A 230 -17.86 -1.34 39.70
CA GLN A 230 -19.00 -0.99 38.87
C GLN A 230 -18.72 -1.33 37.40
N PRO A 231 -19.70 -1.90 36.66
CA PRO A 231 -19.53 -2.22 35.26
C PRO A 231 -19.40 -0.94 34.43
N MET A 232 -18.38 -0.94 33.56
CA MET A 232 -18.09 0.12 32.58
C MET A 232 -17.83 -0.52 31.25
N ASN A 233 -18.29 0.08 30.16
CA ASN A 233 -17.95 -0.36 28.82
C ASN A 233 -17.18 0.74 28.04
N LEU A 234 -16.34 0.30 27.12
CA LEU A 234 -15.51 1.21 26.30
C LEU A 234 -16.39 2.16 25.48
N LYS A 235 -17.51 1.68 24.97
CA LYS A 235 -18.45 2.49 24.17
C LYS A 235 -18.91 3.73 24.93
N SER A 236 -19.33 3.58 26.18
CA SER A 236 -19.80 4.70 26.99
C SER A 236 -18.73 5.75 27.24
N VAL A 237 -17.46 5.34 27.29
CA VAL A 237 -16.32 6.24 27.47
C VAL A 237 -15.99 6.98 26.16
N ILE A 238 -16.00 6.27 25.02
CA ILE A 238 -15.68 6.85 23.70
C ILE A 238 -16.78 7.80 23.22
N GLU A 239 -18.05 7.45 23.42
CA GLU A 239 -19.20 8.24 22.96
C GLU A 239 -19.52 9.42 23.90
N ASN A 240 -18.89 9.50 25.07
CA ASN A 240 -19.04 10.63 25.96
C ASN A 240 -18.39 11.89 25.36
N GLN A 241 -19.22 12.86 24.99
CA GLN A 241 -18.79 14.12 24.36
C GLN A 241 -17.87 14.97 25.24
N ALA A 242 -17.84 14.74 26.56
CA ALA A 242 -16.91 15.41 27.47
C ALA A 242 -15.47 14.89 27.28
N ASN A 243 -15.30 13.70 26.73
CA ASN A 243 -14.00 13.10 26.48
C ASN A 243 -13.47 13.53 25.13
N ARG A 244 -12.47 14.40 25.12
CA ARG A 244 -11.79 14.82 23.88
C ARG A 244 -10.89 13.71 23.32
N TYR A 245 -10.28 12.93 24.19
CA TYR A 245 -9.40 11.81 23.89
C TYR A 245 -9.66 10.68 24.85
N VAL A 246 -9.51 9.44 24.40
CA VAL A 246 -9.55 8.23 25.22
C VAL A 246 -8.25 7.48 24.95
N LEU A 247 -7.46 7.24 26.00
CA LEU A 247 -6.30 6.38 25.98
C LEU A 247 -6.70 5.04 26.56
N VAL A 248 -6.48 3.95 25.81
CA VAL A 248 -6.66 2.58 26.31
C VAL A 248 -5.28 1.95 26.40
N ASP A 249 -4.88 1.61 27.62
CA ASP A 249 -3.62 0.93 27.91
C ASP A 249 -3.89 -0.50 28.37
N PHE A 250 -3.24 -1.48 27.73
CA PHE A 250 -3.31 -2.89 28.08
C PHE A 250 -2.01 -3.30 28.78
N TRP A 251 -2.09 -3.58 30.06
CA TRP A 251 -0.93 -3.97 30.83
C TRP A 251 -1.18 -5.24 31.65
N ALA A 252 -0.11 -5.87 32.14
CA ALA A 252 -0.18 -7.01 33.03
C ALA A 252 0.94 -6.97 34.06
N THR A 253 0.69 -7.58 35.22
CA THR A 253 1.65 -7.61 36.35
C THR A 253 2.98 -8.27 36.00
N TRP A 254 2.99 -9.18 35.02
CA TRP A 254 4.16 -9.88 34.50
C TRP A 254 4.86 -9.14 33.35
N CYS A 255 4.26 -8.08 32.82
CA CYS A 255 4.83 -7.28 31.72
C CYS A 255 5.80 -6.25 32.32
N GLY A 256 7.11 -6.50 32.25
CA GLY A 256 8.15 -5.59 32.75
C GLY A 256 8.02 -4.19 32.12
N PRO A 257 8.07 -4.06 30.77
CA PRO A 257 7.98 -2.76 30.10
C PRO A 257 6.64 -2.01 30.32
N CYS A 258 5.60 -2.67 30.79
CA CYS A 258 4.32 -2.02 31.08
C CYS A 258 4.27 -1.37 32.46
N ARG A 259 5.31 -1.56 33.30
CA ARG A 259 5.34 -1.07 34.69
C ARG A 259 6.31 0.08 34.90
N ASP A 260 7.15 0.35 33.91
CA ASP A 260 8.12 1.45 33.85
C ASP A 260 7.43 2.71 33.28
#